data_64f0fc2cdb8c5763c3ad9557e1265f05
#
_entry.id   64f0fc2cdb8c5763c3ad9557e1265f05
#
_cell.length_a   1.000
_cell.length_b   1.000
_cell.length_c   1.000
_cell.angle_alpha   90.00
_cell.angle_beta   90.00
_cell.angle_gamma   90.00
#
_symmetry.space_group_name_H-M   'P 1'
#
loop_
_entity.id
_entity.type
_entity.pdbx_description
1 polymer ?
#
loop_
_entity_poly.entity_id
_entity_poly.type
_entity_poly.pdbx_seq_one_letter_code
_entity_poly.pdbx_strand_id
1 'polypeptide(L)'
;MTIIYEVNPPKLPKDKTLSDDERKNLLEKLNERMSEISKNCDGIHITDSVLGTKRISPLVASKSIKKNFPDMKMTISVRVRDNDITEIEKIVNDAITLGVNGVLILKGDASPDNTKDSGLIPSQVVKHLKELELDKKIDLFLSLPANPDFKKIQKKIDAKPIGFITQVVESVDQVSNLVSLLKPHGFKIIPIVLFPSDKNLKSAQFLKLDWSNYEENVFDFIKKIHDLTTNVLITSPNDFNGVQKTLTKLVI
;
A
#
# COMPACT_ATOMS: atom_id res chain seq x y z
N MET A 1 6.69 -9.36 -15.18
CA MET A 1 7.08 -8.69 -13.90
C MET A 1 5.84 -8.11 -13.29
N THR A 2 5.52 -8.35 -12.00
CA THR A 2 4.32 -7.76 -11.37
C THR A 2 4.68 -6.46 -10.69
N ILE A 3 4.26 -5.35 -11.28
CA ILE A 3 4.44 -3.98 -10.77
C ILE A 3 3.13 -3.49 -10.18
N ILE A 4 3.18 -3.09 -8.92
CA ILE A 4 2.08 -2.47 -8.20
C ILE A 4 2.42 -0.99 -8.00
N TYR A 5 1.47 -0.11 -8.27
CA TYR A 5 1.66 1.32 -8.03
C TYR A 5 0.88 1.81 -6.81
N GLU A 6 1.54 2.60 -5.96
CA GLU A 6 0.87 3.20 -4.81
C GLU A 6 0.03 4.41 -5.23
N VAL A 7 -1.25 4.34 -4.92
CA VAL A 7 -2.23 5.38 -5.19
C VAL A 7 -2.66 6.03 -3.88
N ASN A 8 -2.36 7.32 -3.76
CA ASN A 8 -2.85 8.12 -2.65
C ASN A 8 -4.20 8.73 -3.03
N PRO A 9 -5.32 8.39 -2.35
CA PRO A 9 -6.60 9.05 -2.59
C PRO A 9 -6.52 10.56 -2.40
N PRO A 10 -7.40 11.35 -3.03
CA PRO A 10 -7.43 12.80 -2.88
C PRO A 10 -7.54 13.23 -1.42
N LYS A 11 -6.78 14.28 -1.06
CA LYS A 11 -6.84 14.88 0.28
C LYS A 11 -8.19 15.55 0.50
N LEU A 12 -8.70 15.42 1.71
CA LEU A 12 -9.85 16.20 2.17
C LEU A 12 -9.38 17.53 2.77
N PRO A 13 -10.08 18.63 2.54
CA PRO A 13 -9.80 19.90 3.21
C PRO A 13 -10.00 19.75 4.73
N LYS A 14 -9.22 20.50 5.52
CA LYS A 14 -9.29 20.40 7.00
C LYS A 14 -10.59 20.94 7.56
N ASP A 15 -11.03 22.09 7.05
CA ASP A 15 -12.07 22.91 7.65
C ASP A 15 -13.36 23.00 6.82
N LYS A 16 -13.52 22.13 5.83
CA LYS A 16 -14.66 22.15 4.91
C LYS A 16 -15.15 20.76 4.59
N THR A 17 -16.45 20.57 4.66
CA THR A 17 -17.10 19.39 4.07
C THR A 17 -17.19 19.60 2.56
N LEU A 18 -16.71 18.62 1.78
CA LEU A 18 -16.83 18.65 0.32
C LEU A 18 -18.28 18.48 -0.11
N SER A 19 -18.70 19.28 -1.09
CA SER A 19 -19.94 19.00 -1.83
C SER A 19 -19.79 17.73 -2.67
N ASP A 20 -20.90 17.17 -3.12
CA ASP A 20 -20.88 15.97 -3.98
C ASP A 20 -20.16 16.26 -5.31
N ASP A 21 -20.32 17.45 -5.89
CA ASP A 21 -19.62 17.85 -7.12
C ASP A 21 -18.11 17.98 -6.90
N GLU A 22 -17.68 18.59 -5.80
CA GLU A 22 -16.25 18.66 -5.46
C GLU A 22 -15.65 17.28 -5.27
N ARG A 23 -16.35 16.38 -4.59
CA ARG A 23 -15.92 14.99 -4.41
C ARG A 23 -15.85 14.27 -5.75
N LYS A 24 -16.84 14.43 -6.61
CA LYS A 24 -16.87 13.85 -7.96
C LYS A 24 -15.68 14.33 -8.79
N ASN A 25 -15.40 15.63 -8.83
CA ASN A 25 -14.27 16.19 -9.55
C ASN A 25 -12.92 15.64 -9.05
N LEU A 26 -12.76 15.42 -7.73
CA LEU A 26 -11.55 14.82 -7.17
C LEU A 26 -11.38 13.36 -7.62
N LEU A 27 -12.47 12.60 -7.68
CA LEU A 27 -12.45 11.20 -8.15
C LEU A 27 -12.25 11.12 -9.66
N GLU A 28 -12.75 12.05 -10.45
CA GLU A 28 -12.48 12.15 -11.89
C GLU A 28 -10.97 12.37 -12.15
N LYS A 29 -10.34 13.31 -11.46
CA LYS A 29 -8.87 13.52 -11.53
C LYS A 29 -8.08 12.27 -11.11
N LEU A 30 -8.58 11.51 -10.14
CA LEU A 30 -7.98 10.23 -9.77
C LEU A 30 -8.08 9.23 -10.93
N ASN A 31 -9.25 9.12 -11.57
CA ASN A 31 -9.46 8.22 -12.71
C ASN A 31 -8.64 8.62 -13.94
N GLU A 32 -8.41 9.91 -14.19
CA GLU A 32 -7.48 10.37 -15.23
C GLU A 32 -6.05 9.82 -15.01
N ARG A 33 -5.55 9.89 -13.76
CA ARG A 33 -4.25 9.28 -13.41
C ARG A 33 -4.28 7.76 -13.57
N MET A 34 -5.38 7.12 -13.25
CA MET A 34 -5.53 5.67 -13.43
C MET A 34 -5.40 5.25 -14.89
N SER A 35 -5.80 6.08 -15.84
CA SER A 35 -5.62 5.82 -17.27
C SER A 35 -4.16 5.66 -17.68
N GLU A 36 -3.24 6.36 -17.01
CA GLU A 36 -1.80 6.19 -17.24
C GLU A 36 -1.23 5.00 -16.46
N ILE A 37 -1.63 4.85 -15.20
CA ILE A 37 -1.17 3.76 -14.33
C ILE A 37 -1.54 2.39 -14.94
N SER A 38 -2.77 2.25 -15.46
CA SER A 38 -3.26 0.99 -16.02
C SER A 38 -2.50 0.50 -17.25
N LYS A 39 -1.75 1.38 -17.91
CA LYS A 39 -0.88 1.01 -19.05
C LYS A 39 0.46 0.44 -18.62
N ASN A 40 0.91 0.78 -17.41
CA ASN A 40 2.28 0.56 -16.97
C ASN A 40 2.37 -0.34 -15.72
N CYS A 41 1.25 -0.70 -15.09
CA CYS A 41 1.24 -1.46 -13.84
C CYS A 41 0.19 -2.57 -13.88
N ASP A 42 0.52 -3.70 -13.26
CA ASP A 42 -0.37 -4.88 -13.16
C ASP A 42 -1.42 -4.72 -12.05
N GLY A 43 -1.19 -3.80 -11.13
CA GLY A 43 -2.09 -3.55 -10.01
C GLY A 43 -1.78 -2.24 -9.28
N ILE A 44 -2.64 -1.93 -8.33
CA ILE A 44 -2.49 -0.75 -7.48
C ILE A 44 -2.65 -1.10 -6.00
N HIS A 45 -2.01 -0.29 -5.16
CA HIS A 45 -2.25 -0.27 -3.72
C HIS A 45 -2.81 1.10 -3.32
N ILE A 46 -4.01 1.14 -2.78
CA ILE A 46 -4.66 2.39 -2.36
C ILE A 46 -4.42 2.61 -0.87
N THR A 47 -3.72 3.69 -0.53
CA THR A 47 -3.37 4.02 0.85
C THR A 47 -4.54 4.62 1.61
N ASP A 48 -4.46 4.59 2.94
CA ASP A 48 -5.39 5.28 3.83
C ASP A 48 -4.65 6.31 4.69
N SER A 49 -5.04 7.57 4.57
CA SER A 49 -4.66 8.68 5.45
C SER A 49 -3.16 8.72 5.83
N VAL A 50 -2.30 8.58 4.82
CA VAL A 50 -0.83 8.61 5.00
C VAL A 50 -0.42 9.84 5.79
N LEU A 51 0.46 9.65 6.78
CA LEU A 51 0.94 10.69 7.71
C LEU A 51 -0.20 11.39 8.46
N GLY A 52 -1.30 10.67 8.73
CA GLY A 52 -2.46 11.24 9.41
C GLY A 52 -3.27 12.26 8.61
N THR A 53 -2.91 12.52 7.35
CA THR A 53 -3.66 13.44 6.48
C THR A 53 -4.96 12.80 6.04
N LYS A 54 -6.11 13.40 6.38
CA LYS A 54 -7.43 12.93 5.96
C LYS A 54 -7.56 12.91 4.43
N ARG A 55 -8.06 11.79 3.92
CA ARG A 55 -8.26 11.55 2.49
C ARG A 55 -9.64 10.94 2.23
N ILE A 56 -10.07 10.94 0.97
CA ILE A 56 -11.20 10.10 0.54
C ILE A 56 -10.87 8.65 0.91
N SER A 57 -11.84 7.93 1.49
CA SER A 57 -11.59 6.57 1.95
C SER A 57 -11.16 5.64 0.82
N PRO A 58 -10.30 4.65 1.09
CA PRO A 58 -9.87 3.68 0.08
C PRO A 58 -11.04 2.96 -0.60
N LEU A 59 -12.11 2.64 0.11
CA LEU A 59 -13.30 2.01 -0.46
C LEU A 59 -14.01 2.91 -1.49
N VAL A 60 -14.18 4.20 -1.18
CA VAL A 60 -14.78 5.17 -2.11
C VAL A 60 -13.90 5.34 -3.36
N ALA A 61 -12.59 5.44 -3.18
CA ALA A 61 -11.65 5.48 -4.30
C ALA A 61 -11.70 4.19 -5.13
N SER A 62 -11.70 3.01 -4.48
CA SER A 62 -11.83 1.71 -5.14
C SER A 62 -13.09 1.59 -5.98
N LYS A 63 -14.24 2.00 -5.42
CA LYS A 63 -15.51 1.98 -6.14
C LYS A 63 -15.47 2.84 -7.41
N SER A 64 -14.87 4.03 -7.32
CA SER A 64 -14.71 4.93 -8.46
C SER A 64 -13.78 4.34 -9.52
N ILE A 65 -12.66 3.74 -9.11
CA ILE A 65 -11.69 3.14 -10.02
C ILE A 65 -12.28 1.89 -10.68
N LYS A 66 -12.90 0.98 -9.92
CA LYS A 66 -13.50 -0.25 -10.47
C LYS A 66 -14.59 0.01 -11.51
N LYS A 67 -15.29 1.14 -11.43
CA LYS A 67 -16.27 1.53 -12.43
C LYS A 67 -15.66 1.73 -13.82
N ASN A 68 -14.43 2.26 -13.90
CA ASN A 68 -13.76 2.58 -15.16
C ASN A 68 -12.65 1.55 -15.51
N PHE A 69 -12.14 0.82 -14.53
CA PHE A 69 -11.06 -0.18 -14.65
C PHE A 69 -11.45 -1.44 -13.87
N PRO A 70 -12.47 -2.21 -14.34
CA PRO A 70 -13.03 -3.36 -13.59
C PRO A 70 -11.99 -4.45 -13.31
N ASP A 71 -11.06 -4.68 -14.24
CA ASP A 71 -10.07 -5.74 -14.17
C ASP A 71 -8.81 -5.34 -13.38
N MET A 72 -8.67 -4.05 -13.02
CA MET A 72 -7.51 -3.58 -12.26
C MET A 72 -7.40 -4.34 -10.93
N LYS A 73 -6.28 -5.05 -10.76
CA LYS A 73 -5.95 -5.65 -9.46
C LYS A 73 -5.68 -4.56 -8.44
N MET A 74 -6.28 -4.70 -7.25
CA MET A 74 -6.07 -3.70 -6.23
C MET A 74 -6.03 -4.28 -4.82
N THR A 75 -5.18 -3.67 -4.02
CA THR A 75 -5.16 -3.82 -2.57
C THR A 75 -5.45 -2.48 -1.92
N ILE A 76 -6.01 -2.48 -0.72
CA ILE A 76 -6.28 -1.26 0.04
C ILE A 76 -5.66 -1.34 1.43
N SER A 77 -5.26 -0.19 1.98
CA SER A 77 -4.89 -0.08 3.39
C SER A 77 -6.13 0.02 4.27
N VAL A 78 -6.10 -0.66 5.42
CA VAL A 78 -7.11 -0.57 6.48
C VAL A 78 -6.38 -0.27 7.79
N ARG A 79 -6.64 0.91 8.35
CA ARG A 79 -6.02 1.38 9.58
C ARG A 79 -6.82 0.88 10.77
N VAL A 80 -6.13 0.21 11.71
CA VAL A 80 -6.82 -0.25 12.94
C VAL A 80 -6.91 0.85 14.00
N ARG A 81 -6.08 1.91 13.91
CA ARG A 81 -6.07 3.00 14.90
C ARG A 81 -7.42 3.70 15.03
N ASP A 82 -8.05 3.98 13.90
CA ASP A 82 -9.22 4.85 13.83
C ASP A 82 -10.55 4.08 13.85
N ASN A 83 -10.50 2.76 13.70
CA ASN A 83 -11.65 1.88 13.54
C ASN A 83 -11.75 0.87 14.68
N ASP A 84 -12.94 0.54 15.10
CA ASP A 84 -13.20 -0.63 15.94
C ASP A 84 -13.24 -1.92 15.09
N ILE A 85 -13.37 -3.07 15.74
CA ILE A 85 -13.34 -4.36 15.05
C ILE A 85 -14.51 -4.53 14.09
N THR A 86 -15.71 -4.06 14.47
CA THR A 86 -16.92 -4.16 13.66
C THR A 86 -16.83 -3.28 12.40
N GLU A 87 -16.26 -2.08 12.54
CA GLU A 87 -15.98 -1.19 11.41
C GLU A 87 -14.98 -1.84 10.44
N ILE A 88 -13.93 -2.51 10.95
CA ILE A 88 -12.95 -3.22 10.12
C ILE A 88 -13.59 -4.39 9.39
N GLU A 89 -14.40 -5.20 10.06
CA GLU A 89 -15.15 -6.29 9.42
C GLU A 89 -16.02 -5.78 8.28
N LYS A 90 -16.73 -4.68 8.51
CA LYS A 90 -17.56 -4.05 7.48
C LYS A 90 -16.71 -3.59 6.29
N ILE A 91 -15.58 -2.90 6.55
CA ILE A 91 -14.66 -2.43 5.49
C ILE A 91 -14.16 -3.60 4.64
N VAL A 92 -13.78 -4.72 5.29
CA VAL A 92 -13.28 -5.92 4.58
C VAL A 92 -14.39 -6.57 3.75
N ASN A 93 -15.62 -6.69 4.28
CA ASN A 93 -16.75 -7.22 3.52
C ASN A 93 -17.15 -6.33 2.34
N ASP A 94 -17.12 -5.01 2.52
CA ASP A 94 -17.36 -4.03 1.45
C ASP A 94 -16.26 -4.14 0.36
N ALA A 95 -14.98 -4.34 0.76
CA ALA A 95 -13.88 -4.56 -0.16
C ALA A 95 -14.04 -5.85 -0.98
N ILE A 96 -14.47 -6.95 -0.34
CA ILE A 96 -14.80 -8.20 -1.03
C ILE A 96 -15.91 -7.97 -2.06
N THR A 97 -16.98 -7.29 -1.67
CA THR A 97 -18.12 -7.00 -2.55
C THR A 97 -17.73 -6.14 -3.76
N LEU A 98 -16.75 -5.24 -3.58
CA LEU A 98 -16.21 -4.40 -4.64
C LEU A 98 -15.20 -5.13 -5.54
N GLY A 99 -14.84 -6.38 -5.26
CA GLY A 99 -13.83 -7.13 -6.01
C GLY A 99 -12.40 -6.61 -5.78
N VAL A 100 -12.13 -6.08 -4.58
CA VAL A 100 -10.77 -5.77 -4.12
C VAL A 100 -10.03 -7.09 -3.85
N ASN A 101 -8.77 -7.22 -4.31
CA ASN A 101 -8.03 -8.47 -4.23
C ASN A 101 -7.36 -8.68 -2.86
N GLY A 102 -7.05 -7.60 -2.12
CA GLY A 102 -6.41 -7.74 -0.82
C GLY A 102 -6.52 -6.50 0.06
N VAL A 103 -6.32 -6.69 1.35
CA VAL A 103 -6.28 -5.63 2.35
C VAL A 103 -4.97 -5.68 3.14
N LEU A 104 -4.34 -4.53 3.30
CA LEU A 104 -3.19 -4.33 4.18
C LEU A 104 -3.70 -3.81 5.53
N ILE A 105 -3.65 -4.65 6.56
CA ILE A 105 -4.00 -4.28 7.92
C ILE A 105 -2.77 -3.67 8.59
N LEU A 106 -2.87 -2.41 9.00
CA LEU A 106 -1.78 -1.66 9.61
C LEU A 106 -2.25 -0.78 10.78
N LYS A 107 -1.34 -0.39 11.69
CA LYS A 107 -1.70 0.46 12.82
C LYS A 107 -2.20 1.83 12.36
N GLY A 108 -1.51 2.44 11.42
CA GLY A 108 -1.74 3.82 10.97
C GLY A 108 -1.02 4.86 11.85
N ASP A 109 -0.65 5.98 11.24
CA ASP A 109 -0.02 7.09 11.93
C ASP A 109 -1.04 7.87 12.76
N ALA A 110 -0.60 8.44 13.87
CA ALA A 110 -1.42 9.40 14.62
C ALA A 110 -1.63 10.66 13.77
N SER A 111 -2.82 11.25 13.86
CA SER A 111 -3.09 12.57 13.29
C SER A 111 -3.06 13.60 14.40
N PRO A 112 -2.50 14.79 14.17
CA PRO A 112 -2.61 15.89 15.12
C PRO A 112 -4.07 16.23 15.49
N ASP A 113 -4.96 16.03 14.51
CA ASP A 113 -6.39 16.36 14.64
C ASP A 113 -7.24 15.17 15.14
N ASN A 114 -6.67 13.98 15.29
CA ASN A 114 -7.35 12.79 15.77
C ASN A 114 -6.44 11.95 16.65
N THR A 115 -6.68 12.01 17.96
CA THR A 115 -5.97 11.25 18.99
C THR A 115 -6.62 9.89 19.27
N LYS A 116 -7.71 9.53 18.58
CA LYS A 116 -8.38 8.24 18.73
C LYS A 116 -7.38 7.12 18.49
N ASP A 117 -7.30 6.19 19.40
CA ASP A 117 -6.58 4.92 19.24
C ASP A 117 -7.47 3.80 19.76
N SER A 118 -7.90 2.93 18.85
CA SER A 118 -8.76 1.78 19.20
C SER A 118 -8.10 0.77 20.13
N GLY A 119 -6.77 0.83 20.29
CA GLY A 119 -6.00 -0.19 21.01
C GLY A 119 -5.79 -1.48 20.21
N LEU A 120 -6.45 -1.65 19.08
CA LEU A 120 -6.33 -2.86 18.24
C LEU A 120 -4.90 -3.07 17.73
N ILE A 121 -4.50 -4.33 17.67
CA ILE A 121 -3.20 -4.77 17.16
C ILE A 121 -3.42 -5.43 15.78
N PRO A 122 -2.76 -4.97 14.70
CA PRO A 122 -2.98 -5.50 13.33
C PRO A 122 -2.92 -7.01 13.21
N SER A 123 -1.99 -7.68 13.90
CA SER A 123 -1.89 -9.14 13.86
C SER A 123 -3.05 -9.86 14.56
N GLN A 124 -3.65 -9.26 15.59
CA GLN A 124 -4.85 -9.79 16.23
C GLN A 124 -6.08 -9.61 15.34
N VAL A 125 -6.17 -8.47 14.65
CA VAL A 125 -7.23 -8.22 13.67
C VAL A 125 -7.16 -9.25 12.52
N VAL A 126 -5.97 -9.54 11.98
CA VAL A 126 -5.82 -10.58 10.96
C VAL A 126 -6.27 -11.94 11.48
N LYS A 127 -5.92 -12.34 12.72
CA LYS A 127 -6.40 -13.59 13.32
C LYS A 127 -7.93 -13.63 13.40
N HIS A 128 -8.54 -12.56 13.88
CA HIS A 128 -9.99 -12.44 13.97
C HIS A 128 -10.69 -12.54 12.60
N LEU A 129 -10.18 -11.82 11.57
CA LEU A 129 -10.73 -11.93 10.21
C LEU A 129 -10.60 -13.34 9.62
N LYS A 130 -9.57 -14.10 10.00
CA LYS A 130 -9.40 -15.51 9.62
C LYS A 130 -10.37 -16.43 10.36
N GLU A 131 -10.67 -16.19 11.63
CA GLU A 131 -11.72 -16.90 12.37
C GLU A 131 -13.09 -16.74 11.70
N LEU A 132 -13.33 -15.59 11.03
CA LEU A 132 -14.50 -15.34 10.20
C LEU A 132 -14.38 -15.86 8.75
N GLU A 133 -13.31 -16.61 8.44
CA GLU A 133 -13.02 -17.18 7.12
C GLU A 133 -12.94 -16.14 5.97
N LEU A 134 -12.67 -14.87 6.29
CA LEU A 134 -12.57 -13.80 5.29
C LEU A 134 -11.29 -13.91 4.45
N ASP A 135 -10.24 -14.56 4.98
CA ASP A 135 -9.00 -14.86 4.23
C ASP A 135 -9.20 -15.83 3.06
N LYS A 136 -10.32 -16.56 3.03
CA LYS A 136 -10.72 -17.38 1.88
C LYS A 136 -11.30 -16.55 0.73
N LYS A 137 -11.65 -15.29 0.97
CA LYS A 137 -12.33 -14.42 0.01
C LYS A 137 -11.47 -13.22 -0.42
N ILE A 138 -10.48 -12.83 0.38
CA ILE A 138 -9.63 -11.68 0.14
C ILE A 138 -8.24 -11.90 0.75
N ASP A 139 -7.17 -11.50 0.05
CA ASP A 139 -5.80 -11.59 0.56
C ASP A 139 -5.60 -10.67 1.77
N LEU A 140 -5.19 -11.20 2.92
CA LEU A 140 -4.88 -10.42 4.12
C LEU A 140 -3.38 -10.22 4.25
N PHE A 141 -2.93 -8.96 4.20
CA PHE A 141 -1.54 -8.57 4.38
C PHE A 141 -1.32 -7.84 5.70
N LEU A 142 -0.10 -7.92 6.22
CA LEU A 142 0.40 -7.09 7.32
C LEU A 142 1.56 -6.22 6.87
N SER A 143 1.70 -5.03 7.46
CA SER A 143 2.86 -4.20 7.22
C SER A 143 4.11 -4.74 7.92
N LEU A 144 5.29 -4.56 7.32
CA LEU A 144 6.57 -5.00 7.86
C LEU A 144 7.62 -3.88 7.72
N PRO A 145 8.46 -3.62 8.73
CA PRO A 145 9.65 -2.79 8.55
C PRO A 145 10.58 -3.37 7.48
N ALA A 146 11.36 -2.51 6.81
CA ALA A 146 12.38 -2.97 5.85
C ALA A 146 13.49 -3.80 6.53
N ASN A 147 13.83 -3.46 7.78
CA ASN A 147 14.76 -4.21 8.64
C ASN A 147 14.04 -4.63 9.93
N PRO A 148 13.27 -5.73 9.93
CA PRO A 148 12.53 -6.15 11.10
C PRO A 148 13.42 -6.83 12.14
N ASP A 149 13.18 -6.53 13.41
CA ASP A 149 13.61 -7.40 14.50
C ASP A 149 12.67 -8.63 14.54
N PHE A 150 13.20 -9.80 14.22
CA PHE A 150 12.40 -11.02 14.09
C PHE A 150 11.69 -11.41 15.37
N LYS A 151 12.28 -11.18 16.53
CA LYS A 151 11.61 -11.44 17.81
C LYS A 151 10.36 -10.57 17.97
N LYS A 152 10.41 -9.33 17.49
CA LYS A 152 9.29 -8.39 17.58
C LYS A 152 8.18 -8.66 16.57
N ILE A 153 8.51 -9.26 15.42
CA ILE A 153 7.49 -9.59 14.41
C ILE A 153 6.88 -10.98 14.54
N GLN A 154 7.31 -11.79 15.52
CA GLN A 154 6.79 -13.15 15.72
C GLN A 154 5.26 -13.18 15.75
N LYS A 155 4.61 -12.25 16.45
CA LYS A 155 3.13 -12.13 16.50
C LYS A 155 2.50 -11.91 15.13
N LYS A 156 3.21 -11.27 14.20
CA LYS A 156 2.74 -11.07 12.82
C LYS A 156 2.88 -12.37 12.01
N ILE A 157 3.97 -13.11 12.20
CA ILE A 157 4.19 -14.43 11.60
C ILE A 157 3.11 -15.42 12.11
N ASP A 158 2.84 -15.44 13.40
CA ASP A 158 1.84 -16.31 14.04
C ASP A 158 0.41 -15.98 13.62
N ALA A 159 0.15 -14.79 13.12
CA ALA A 159 -1.15 -14.42 12.54
C ALA A 159 -1.40 -15.06 11.18
N LYS A 160 -0.34 -15.58 10.54
CA LYS A 160 -0.38 -16.25 9.23
C LYS A 160 -1.16 -15.44 8.17
N PRO A 161 -0.78 -14.15 7.90
CA PRO A 161 -1.32 -13.44 6.76
C PRO A 161 -0.93 -14.16 5.47
N ILE A 162 -1.49 -13.80 4.32
CA ILE A 162 -0.99 -14.29 3.02
C ILE A 162 0.43 -13.79 2.74
N GLY A 163 0.79 -12.63 3.28
CA GLY A 163 2.10 -12.02 3.11
C GLY A 163 2.26 -10.68 3.80
N PHE A 164 3.34 -10.02 3.45
CA PHE A 164 3.75 -8.75 4.03
C PHE A 164 4.01 -7.70 2.95
N ILE A 165 3.53 -6.47 3.18
CA ILE A 165 3.94 -5.28 2.44
C ILE A 165 4.94 -4.54 3.32
N THR A 166 6.15 -4.28 2.82
CA THR A 166 7.22 -3.68 3.64
C THR A 166 7.06 -2.16 3.75
N GLN A 167 7.81 -1.53 4.63
CA GLN A 167 8.18 -0.13 4.47
C GLN A 167 9.16 0.01 3.29
N VAL A 168 9.46 1.25 2.90
CA VAL A 168 10.39 1.52 1.80
C VAL A 168 11.75 0.86 2.07
N VAL A 169 12.25 0.12 1.07
CA VAL A 169 13.54 -0.58 1.14
C VAL A 169 14.65 0.27 0.49
N GLU A 170 15.87 0.12 0.99
CA GLU A 170 17.06 0.89 0.58
C GLU A 170 18.08 0.05 -0.20
N SER A 171 18.00 -1.27 -0.09
CA SER A 171 18.97 -2.16 -0.73
C SER A 171 18.37 -3.52 -1.10
N VAL A 172 19.01 -4.18 -2.06
CA VAL A 172 18.68 -5.55 -2.45
C VAL A 172 18.92 -6.52 -1.29
N ASP A 173 19.96 -6.27 -0.46
CA ASP A 173 20.31 -7.12 0.69
C ASP A 173 19.21 -7.12 1.75
N GLN A 174 18.57 -5.97 2.02
CA GLN A 174 17.41 -5.91 2.91
C GLN A 174 16.31 -6.87 2.44
N VAL A 175 16.00 -6.85 1.15
CA VAL A 175 14.96 -7.70 0.57
C VAL A 175 15.38 -9.16 0.55
N SER A 176 16.64 -9.46 0.23
CA SER A 176 17.19 -10.81 0.27
C SER A 176 17.07 -11.43 1.67
N ASN A 177 17.39 -10.66 2.71
CA ASN A 177 17.26 -11.08 4.11
C ASN A 177 15.80 -11.38 4.47
N LEU A 178 14.85 -10.50 4.07
CA LEU A 178 13.42 -10.73 4.28
C LEU A 178 12.93 -12.00 3.58
N VAL A 179 13.34 -12.19 2.32
CA VAL A 179 12.99 -13.37 1.53
C VAL A 179 13.51 -14.65 2.18
N SER A 180 14.78 -14.66 2.58
CA SER A 180 15.40 -15.83 3.23
C SER A 180 14.67 -16.27 4.49
N LEU A 181 14.11 -15.31 5.23
CA LEU A 181 13.42 -15.58 6.49
C LEU A 181 11.94 -15.91 6.34
N LEU A 182 11.24 -15.27 5.41
CA LEU A 182 9.79 -15.34 5.34
C LEU A 182 9.28 -16.31 4.25
N LYS A 183 10.02 -16.45 3.15
CA LYS A 183 9.63 -17.33 2.04
C LYS A 183 9.52 -18.83 2.45
N PRO A 184 10.40 -19.37 3.33
CA PRO A 184 10.25 -20.75 3.82
C PRO A 184 8.93 -21.00 4.57
N HIS A 185 8.31 -19.95 5.10
CA HIS A 185 6.99 -20.02 5.76
C HIS A 185 5.81 -19.84 4.79
N GLY A 186 6.07 -19.69 3.48
CA GLY A 186 5.05 -19.53 2.45
C GLY A 186 4.49 -18.11 2.30
N PHE A 187 5.08 -17.10 2.95
CA PHE A 187 4.59 -15.71 2.86
C PHE A 187 4.96 -15.03 1.55
N LYS A 188 4.00 -14.32 0.95
CA LYS A 188 4.27 -13.34 -0.10
C LYS A 188 4.98 -12.12 0.50
N ILE A 189 5.93 -11.55 -0.22
CA ILE A 189 6.65 -10.33 0.19
C ILE A 189 6.49 -9.30 -0.92
N ILE A 190 6.00 -8.12 -0.59
CA ILE A 190 5.81 -7.00 -1.51
C ILE A 190 6.65 -5.82 -0.99
N PRO A 191 7.90 -5.67 -1.46
CA PRO A 191 8.73 -4.55 -1.08
C PRO A 191 8.23 -3.24 -1.68
N ILE A 192 8.31 -2.15 -0.91
CA ILE A 192 8.02 -0.80 -1.40
C ILE A 192 9.33 -0.14 -1.83
N VAL A 193 9.36 0.39 -3.05
CA VAL A 193 10.46 1.20 -3.58
C VAL A 193 9.97 2.63 -3.77
N LEU A 194 10.62 3.60 -3.12
CA LEU A 194 10.37 5.01 -3.37
C LEU A 194 11.12 5.44 -4.64
N PHE A 195 10.39 5.97 -5.61
CA PHE A 195 10.98 6.46 -6.84
C PHE A 195 11.91 7.66 -6.57
N PRO A 196 13.23 7.54 -6.87
CA PRO A 196 14.18 8.61 -6.61
C PRO A 196 14.00 9.73 -7.63
N SER A 197 13.73 10.93 -7.14
CA SER A 197 13.67 12.16 -7.92
C SER A 197 13.74 13.38 -7.01
N ASP A 198 14.15 14.53 -7.53
CA ASP A 198 14.19 15.78 -6.77
C ASP A 198 12.85 16.10 -6.10
N LYS A 199 11.73 15.78 -6.75
CA LYS A 199 10.39 16.02 -6.20
C LYS A 199 10.08 15.14 -5.01
N ASN A 200 10.68 13.95 -4.93
CA ASN A 200 10.51 13.01 -3.83
C ASN A 200 11.56 13.17 -2.72
N LEU A 201 12.54 14.05 -2.87
CA LEU A 201 13.63 14.24 -1.90
C LEU A 201 13.12 14.53 -0.48
N LYS A 202 12.11 15.39 -0.34
CA LYS A 202 11.48 15.64 0.97
C LYS A 202 10.86 14.40 1.60
N SER A 203 10.30 13.51 0.78
CA SER A 203 9.74 12.23 1.26
C SER A 203 10.84 11.29 1.72
N ALA A 204 11.94 11.21 0.99
CA ALA A 204 13.11 10.42 1.40
C ALA A 204 13.71 10.94 2.72
N GLN A 205 13.89 12.24 2.84
CA GLN A 205 14.38 12.87 4.08
C GLN A 205 13.46 12.60 5.27
N PHE A 206 12.13 12.70 5.07
CA PHE A 206 11.16 12.40 6.11
C PHE A 206 11.24 10.94 6.58
N LEU A 207 11.41 10.00 5.64
CA LEU A 207 11.57 8.57 5.91
C LEU A 207 12.96 8.22 6.42
N LYS A 208 13.90 9.16 6.43
CA LYS A 208 15.35 8.94 6.68
C LYS A 208 15.92 7.86 5.76
N LEU A 209 15.45 7.85 4.52
CA LEU A 209 15.79 6.89 3.49
C LEU A 209 17.08 7.30 2.79
N ASP A 210 18.04 6.40 2.73
CA ASP A 210 19.21 6.51 1.86
C ASP A 210 18.98 5.73 0.55
N TRP A 211 18.73 6.43 -0.54
CA TRP A 211 18.53 5.82 -1.86
C TRP A 211 19.78 5.87 -2.76
N SER A 212 20.93 6.27 -2.22
CA SER A 212 22.21 6.31 -2.95
C SER A 212 22.57 4.99 -3.63
N ASN A 213 22.07 3.87 -3.10
CA ASN A 213 22.27 2.54 -3.66
C ASN A 213 21.51 2.31 -4.97
N TYR A 214 20.54 3.14 -5.35
CA TYR A 214 19.71 2.90 -6.53
C TYR A 214 19.25 4.15 -7.28
N GLU A 215 19.57 5.36 -6.81
CA GLU A 215 19.13 6.60 -7.46
C GLU A 215 19.62 6.75 -8.91
N GLU A 216 20.85 6.30 -9.19
CA GLU A 216 21.42 6.34 -10.54
C GLU A 216 20.78 5.31 -11.48
N ASN A 217 20.34 4.16 -10.96
CA ASN A 217 19.75 3.08 -11.76
C ASN A 217 18.58 2.39 -11.05
N VAL A 218 17.51 3.15 -10.84
CA VAL A 218 16.29 2.64 -10.20
C VAL A 218 15.65 1.49 -10.98
N PHE A 219 15.82 1.45 -12.31
CA PHE A 219 15.30 0.39 -13.14
C PHE A 219 15.92 -0.97 -12.79
N ASP A 220 17.24 -1.04 -12.72
CA ASP A 220 17.97 -2.26 -12.35
C ASP A 220 17.66 -2.70 -10.92
N PHE A 221 17.53 -1.73 -10.02
CA PHE A 221 17.12 -1.99 -8.63
C PHE A 221 15.74 -2.64 -8.56
N ILE A 222 14.72 -2.06 -9.23
CA ILE A 222 13.36 -2.61 -9.27
C ILE A 222 13.40 -4.04 -9.83
N LYS A 223 14.16 -4.28 -10.90
CA LYS A 223 14.31 -5.60 -11.50
C LYS A 223 14.90 -6.62 -10.52
N LYS A 224 16.00 -6.28 -9.83
CA LYS A 224 16.63 -7.15 -8.83
C LYS A 224 15.66 -7.47 -7.67
N ILE A 225 14.92 -6.47 -7.18
CA ILE A 225 13.91 -6.67 -6.14
C ILE A 225 12.80 -7.61 -6.64
N HIS A 226 12.32 -7.41 -7.87
CA HIS A 226 11.32 -8.26 -8.47
C HIS A 226 11.78 -9.71 -8.62
N ASP A 227 13.02 -9.95 -9.06
CA ASP A 227 13.58 -11.30 -9.21
C ASP A 227 13.60 -12.07 -7.89
N LEU A 228 13.71 -11.37 -6.75
CA LEU A 228 13.65 -11.98 -5.41
C LEU A 228 12.21 -12.28 -4.96
N THR A 229 11.26 -11.41 -5.28
CA THR A 229 9.93 -11.38 -4.64
C THR A 229 8.76 -11.59 -5.59
N THR A 230 8.97 -11.50 -6.89
CA THR A 230 7.96 -11.53 -7.97
C THR A 230 6.98 -10.35 -7.98
N ASN A 231 7.00 -9.51 -6.97
CA ASN A 231 6.12 -8.35 -6.83
C ASN A 231 6.92 -7.16 -6.29
N VAL A 232 6.71 -5.97 -6.85
CA VAL A 232 7.28 -4.73 -6.33
C VAL A 232 6.18 -3.67 -6.28
N LEU A 233 6.08 -2.96 -5.15
CA LEU A 233 5.21 -1.82 -5.01
C LEU A 233 6.05 -0.55 -5.15
N ILE A 234 5.69 0.29 -6.12
CA ILE A 234 6.38 1.55 -6.38
C ILE A 234 5.57 2.71 -5.85
N THR A 235 6.19 3.54 -5.01
CA THR A 235 5.60 4.78 -4.50
C THR A 235 6.31 6.00 -5.06
N SER A 236 5.55 7.00 -5.48
CA SER A 236 6.06 8.30 -5.94
C SER A 236 5.06 9.40 -5.58
N PRO A 237 5.06 9.86 -4.34
CA PRO A 237 4.02 10.77 -3.84
C PRO A 237 4.02 12.13 -4.52
N ASN A 238 5.15 12.60 -5.06
CA ASN A 238 5.28 13.94 -5.60
C ASN A 238 5.73 14.00 -7.07
N ASP A 239 6.10 12.86 -7.67
CA ASP A 239 6.56 12.81 -9.07
C ASP A 239 5.87 11.72 -9.89
N PHE A 240 4.58 11.93 -10.12
CA PHE A 240 3.77 11.03 -10.93
C PHE A 240 4.32 10.86 -12.36
N ASN A 241 4.63 11.97 -13.03
CA ASN A 241 5.07 11.93 -14.43
C ASN A 241 6.46 11.29 -14.60
N GLY A 242 7.38 11.54 -13.66
CA GLY A 242 8.72 10.94 -13.68
C GLY A 242 8.65 9.41 -13.55
N VAL A 243 7.88 8.93 -12.58
CA VAL A 243 7.74 7.49 -12.37
C VAL A 243 7.04 6.80 -13.54
N GLN A 244 5.98 7.39 -14.14
CA GLN A 244 5.28 6.78 -15.28
C GLN A 244 6.20 6.60 -16.48
N LYS A 245 7.07 7.57 -16.79
CA LYS A 245 8.10 7.46 -17.83
C LYS A 245 9.08 6.31 -17.58
N THR A 246 9.41 6.05 -16.33
CA THR A 246 10.30 4.94 -15.96
C THR A 246 9.57 3.61 -16.08
N LEU A 247 8.32 3.53 -15.62
CA LEU A 247 7.52 2.32 -15.68
C LEU A 247 7.24 1.86 -17.10
N THR A 248 7.03 2.79 -18.04
CA THR A 248 6.89 2.45 -19.48
C THR A 248 8.08 1.65 -20.02
N LYS A 249 9.29 1.85 -19.45
CA LYS A 249 10.50 1.10 -19.86
C LYS A 249 10.58 -0.29 -19.22
N LEU A 250 9.81 -0.55 -18.15
CA LEU A 250 9.77 -1.85 -17.46
C LEU A 250 8.79 -2.85 -18.12
N VAL A 251 7.82 -2.34 -18.88
CA VAL A 251 6.76 -3.14 -19.48
C VAL A 251 7.17 -3.71 -20.87
N ILE A 252 8.28 -3.22 -21.43
CA ILE A 252 8.87 -3.73 -22.69
C ILE A 252 9.84 -4.86 -22.36
#